data_e4130257f81d4d73be1a8dbb1835e1da
#
_entry.id   e4130257f81d4d73be1a8dbb1835e1da
#
_cell.length_a   1.000
_cell.length_b   1.000
_cell.length_c   1.000
_cell.angle_alpha   90.00
_cell.angle_beta   90.00
_cell.angle_gamma   90.00
#
_symmetry.space_group_name_H-M   'P 1'
#
loop_
_entity.id
_entity.type
_entity.pdbx_description
1 polymer ?
#
loop_
_entity_poly.entity_id
_entity_poly.type
_entity_poly.pdbx_seq_one_letter_code
_entity_poly.pdbx_strand_id
1 'polypeptide(L)'
;MKSVKNIVAVLLCCMMLTGCGGMMKETEKSSAAPTATQEMTAQEGGELFIAMPAEVESFDPITAKNEDLINLLTLIYETPLKITADGKIEPNLMSEWKADQDGRVFTFTLRDGVVFSDGTPLSIDDVIASAQKVWALDGTSIMVTDANAPVEPQTSTEPSAQPSASQSPSPSPSPSASPSASTDPNASADISKPKKVEMPERNRYAQYNTLIESVQKVDDKTMTLTMKEKGNAALYFMMFPVMKQTKSALPIGTGPYKAESYDTQMTLTVNESWWKKAPHIKKIVAKPMTSEEEKIMAVDTSILDFVTTSELYASKYKVAGKLQVKDYMTNYYDCIVPNLMTESLKEVGVRQAISYAIDRREIIATVLLNHAVPTNLPIAPDFFAYDARYKIDDDLKIAKQLLNEAGYKSEKDGEGTTLALKLMVSDERDMAYRKEAAKAIKKQLAKVGIEITIEELPQADYYERLNSGQFELAFCSFYMDPNPNLSFLFDVGAEANYGHVQSEEITAAIAACNASVTQEEEIASYAALQKALTERVPQIGLYFKMNSIICDETIKEIKDPRQNEVFANIGDWYIYNQY
;
A
#
# COMPACT_ATOMS: atom_id res chain seq x y z
N MET A 1 2.91 40.89 47.68
CA MET A 1 2.21 40.72 48.97
C MET A 1 1.14 39.65 48.79
N LYS A 2 1.29 38.61 49.55
CA LYS A 2 0.29 37.70 50.12
C LYS A 2 -0.69 37.02 49.14
N SER A 3 -0.90 35.74 49.07
CA SER A 3 -0.63 34.56 49.92
C SER A 3 -1.57 33.48 49.38
N VAL A 4 -1.14 32.32 48.93
CA VAL A 4 -0.89 31.08 49.59
C VAL A 4 -2.17 30.32 50.07
N LYS A 5 -2.31 29.08 49.55
CA LYS A 5 -2.80 27.82 50.22
C LYS A 5 -4.32 27.60 50.43
N ASN A 6 -4.83 26.46 50.04
CA ASN A 6 -4.91 25.13 50.71
C ASN A 6 -5.80 24.21 49.85
N ILE A 7 -5.45 23.05 49.42
CA ILE A 7 -5.12 21.73 50.02
C ILE A 7 -6.20 21.19 51.00
N VAL A 8 -6.62 19.94 50.68
CA VAL A 8 -6.95 18.82 51.57
C VAL A 8 -8.42 18.58 51.97
N ALA A 9 -8.92 17.50 51.43
CA ALA A 9 -9.57 16.34 52.08
C ALA A 9 -10.74 16.57 53.06
N VAL A 10 -11.80 15.82 52.88
CA VAL A 10 -12.52 15.15 53.95
C VAL A 10 -13.16 13.86 53.48
N LEU A 11 -12.69 12.87 54.02
CA LEU A 11 -13.10 11.59 54.47
C LEU A 11 -14.40 11.62 55.29
N LEU A 12 -15.16 10.52 55.16
CA LEU A 12 -15.99 9.83 56.15
C LEU A 12 -17.10 10.61 56.88
N CYS A 13 -18.32 10.10 56.71
CA CYS A 13 -19.20 9.87 57.85
C CYS A 13 -20.13 8.67 57.61
N CYS A 14 -19.84 7.57 58.28
CA CYS A 14 -20.82 6.54 58.68
C CYS A 14 -21.74 7.06 59.76
N MET A 15 -23.02 6.66 59.77
CA MET A 15 -23.69 6.07 60.96
C MET A 15 -25.16 5.79 60.65
N MET A 16 -25.47 4.53 60.59
CA MET A 16 -26.45 3.78 61.42
C MET A 16 -27.83 4.40 61.64
N LEU A 17 -28.82 3.68 61.19
CA LEU A 17 -30.09 3.52 61.96
C LEU A 17 -30.59 2.09 61.76
N THR A 18 -30.72 1.42 62.92
CA THR A 18 -31.27 0.10 63.18
C THR A 18 -32.78 0.09 63.07
N GLY A 19 -33.34 -0.96 62.47
CA GLY A 19 -34.76 -1.28 62.51
C GLY A 19 -35.01 -2.76 62.27
N CYS A 20 -35.43 -3.48 63.24
CA CYS A 20 -35.75 -4.91 63.30
C CYS A 20 -36.86 -5.37 62.37
N GLY A 21 -36.77 -6.61 61.87
CA GLY A 21 -37.92 -7.50 61.75
C GLY A 21 -37.93 -8.33 60.45
N GLY A 22 -37.81 -9.66 60.63
CA GLY A 22 -38.29 -10.61 59.61
C GLY A 22 -37.29 -11.65 59.15
N MET A 23 -37.21 -12.78 59.79
CA MET A 23 -36.51 -13.99 59.33
C MET A 23 -37.13 -14.53 58.03
N MET A 24 -36.35 -14.51 56.92
CA MET A 24 -36.50 -15.46 55.83
C MET A 24 -35.13 -16.04 55.49
N LYS A 25 -35.06 -17.37 55.45
CA LYS A 25 -33.90 -18.13 55.07
C LYS A 25 -33.55 -17.80 53.59
N GLU A 26 -32.50 -17.06 53.37
CA GLU A 26 -31.85 -17.01 52.04
C GLU A 26 -30.82 -18.12 51.94
N THR A 27 -31.01 -18.94 50.88
CA THR A 27 -30.03 -19.89 50.38
C THR A 27 -28.79 -19.12 49.92
N GLU A 28 -27.64 -19.46 50.50
CA GLU A 28 -26.32 -18.96 50.04
C GLU A 28 -26.16 -19.22 48.57
N LYS A 29 -26.23 -18.17 47.74
CA LYS A 29 -25.62 -18.16 46.42
C LYS A 29 -24.12 -18.02 46.61
N SER A 30 -23.41 -19.10 46.36
CA SER A 30 -21.97 -19.11 46.18
C SER A 30 -21.57 -17.98 45.20
N SER A 31 -20.90 -16.96 45.73
CA SER A 31 -20.19 -15.97 44.92
C SER A 31 -19.02 -16.69 44.25
N ALA A 32 -19.19 -17.03 42.98
CA ALA A 32 -18.08 -17.45 42.15
C ALA A 32 -17.05 -16.30 42.16
N ALA A 33 -15.87 -16.58 42.64
CA ALA A 33 -14.70 -15.71 42.50
C ALA A 33 -14.51 -15.37 40.99
N PRO A 34 -14.02 -14.17 40.64
CA PRO A 34 -13.70 -13.87 39.24
C PRO A 34 -12.72 -14.93 38.76
N THR A 35 -13.12 -15.65 37.73
CA THR A 35 -12.26 -16.58 37.00
C THR A 35 -11.02 -15.79 36.57
N ALA A 36 -9.89 -16.12 37.17
CA ALA A 36 -8.61 -15.60 36.70
C ALA A 36 -8.53 -15.89 35.20
N THR A 37 -8.40 -14.87 34.41
CA THR A 37 -8.07 -15.00 32.97
C THR A 37 -6.77 -15.77 32.96
N GLN A 38 -6.78 -17.05 32.62
CA GLN A 38 -5.57 -17.82 32.36
C GLN A 38 -4.83 -17.08 31.24
N GLU A 39 -3.64 -16.60 31.53
CA GLU A 39 -2.73 -16.14 30.49
C GLU A 39 -2.50 -17.32 29.54
N MET A 40 -2.99 -17.17 28.30
CA MET A 40 -2.78 -18.17 27.27
C MET A 40 -1.30 -18.16 26.89
N THR A 41 -0.59 -19.21 27.26
CA THR A 41 0.80 -19.38 26.85
C THR A 41 0.87 -19.88 25.41
N ALA A 42 1.80 -19.32 24.63
CA ALA A 42 2.03 -19.74 23.25
C ALA A 42 2.37 -21.24 23.22
N GLN A 43 1.68 -21.97 22.32
CA GLN A 43 1.86 -23.41 22.14
C GLN A 43 2.76 -23.65 20.92
N GLU A 44 3.69 -24.59 21.06
CA GLU A 44 4.57 -25.04 20.00
C GLU A 44 3.91 -26.16 19.19
N GLY A 45 3.97 -26.07 17.87
CA GLY A 45 3.45 -27.11 16.97
C GLY A 45 2.29 -26.64 16.09
N GLY A 46 1.61 -27.60 15.47
CA GLY A 46 0.48 -27.37 14.58
C GLY A 46 0.86 -27.14 13.12
N GLU A 47 -0.15 -27.26 12.29
CA GLU A 47 -0.10 -26.99 10.85
C GLU A 47 -1.07 -25.85 10.54
N LEU A 48 -0.70 -24.95 9.61
CA LEU A 48 -1.54 -23.85 9.14
C LEU A 48 -1.82 -24.04 7.66
N PHE A 49 -3.10 -24.09 7.30
CA PHE A 49 -3.54 -24.21 5.91
C PHE A 49 -3.94 -22.84 5.37
N ILE A 50 -3.23 -22.39 4.32
CA ILE A 50 -3.45 -21.08 3.67
C ILE A 50 -3.76 -21.26 2.19
N ALA A 51 -4.23 -20.19 1.53
CA ALA A 51 -4.47 -20.17 0.09
C ALA A 51 -3.18 -19.87 -0.70
N MET A 52 -3.11 -20.40 -1.93
CA MET A 52 -2.20 -19.96 -2.99
C MET A 52 -2.95 -19.99 -4.33
N PRO A 53 -2.48 -19.29 -5.38
CA PRO A 53 -3.11 -19.42 -6.71
C PRO A 53 -2.99 -20.84 -7.25
N ALA A 54 -4.01 -21.28 -7.99
CA ALA A 54 -4.04 -22.61 -8.58
C ALA A 54 -2.93 -22.83 -9.62
N GLU A 55 -2.53 -21.77 -10.32
CA GLU A 55 -1.45 -21.77 -11.29
C GLU A 55 -0.33 -20.83 -10.84
N VAL A 56 0.88 -21.36 -10.70
CA VAL A 56 2.08 -20.60 -10.32
C VAL A 56 3.14 -20.82 -11.41
N GLU A 57 3.39 -19.79 -12.18
CA GLU A 57 4.42 -19.82 -13.22
C GLU A 57 5.84 -19.72 -12.63
N SER A 58 5.98 -18.97 -11.54
CA SER A 58 7.27 -18.70 -10.89
C SER A 58 7.10 -18.36 -9.41
N PHE A 59 8.06 -18.79 -8.60
CA PHE A 59 8.21 -18.35 -7.19
C PHE A 59 9.17 -17.17 -7.04
N ASP A 60 9.31 -16.34 -8.08
CA ASP A 60 10.10 -15.12 -8.02
C ASP A 60 9.31 -14.02 -7.31
N PRO A 61 9.73 -13.58 -6.10
CA PRO A 61 8.99 -12.61 -5.31
C PRO A 61 9.04 -11.19 -5.90
N ILE A 62 9.97 -10.92 -6.82
CA ILE A 62 10.12 -9.61 -7.47
C ILE A 62 9.06 -9.43 -8.57
N THR A 63 8.71 -10.51 -9.25
CA THR A 63 7.76 -10.49 -10.38
C THR A 63 6.38 -11.03 -10.04
N ALA A 64 6.20 -11.59 -8.83
CA ALA A 64 4.90 -12.10 -8.38
C ALA A 64 3.84 -10.98 -8.35
N LYS A 65 2.65 -11.27 -8.90
CA LYS A 65 1.52 -10.33 -9.00
C LYS A 65 0.31 -10.73 -8.15
N ASN A 66 0.12 -12.02 -7.96
CA ASN A 66 -0.99 -12.52 -7.15
C ASN A 66 -0.73 -12.29 -5.66
N GLU A 67 -1.68 -11.68 -4.94
CA GLU A 67 -1.53 -11.29 -3.53
C GLU A 67 -1.31 -12.50 -2.60
N ASP A 68 -2.00 -13.63 -2.82
CA ASP A 68 -1.81 -14.84 -2.01
C ASP A 68 -0.39 -15.40 -2.22
N LEU A 69 0.12 -15.39 -3.47
CA LEU A 69 1.49 -15.79 -3.76
C LEU A 69 2.51 -14.84 -3.14
N ILE A 70 2.29 -13.53 -3.24
CA ILE A 70 3.17 -12.53 -2.62
C ILE A 70 3.26 -12.77 -1.12
N ASN A 71 2.12 -12.92 -0.45
CA ASN A 71 2.06 -13.19 0.98
C ASN A 71 2.76 -14.51 1.35
N LEU A 72 2.55 -15.58 0.57
CA LEU A 72 3.25 -16.86 0.75
C LEU A 72 4.77 -16.67 0.67
N LEU A 73 5.26 -15.89 -0.30
CA LEU A 73 6.68 -15.68 -0.51
C LEU A 73 7.35 -14.84 0.59
N THR A 74 6.59 -14.03 1.35
CA THR A 74 7.12 -13.33 2.54
C THR A 74 7.49 -14.27 3.69
N LEU A 75 6.98 -15.50 3.68
CA LEU A 75 7.37 -16.55 4.64
C LEU A 75 8.76 -17.12 4.33
N ILE A 76 9.22 -16.99 3.08
CA ILE A 76 10.45 -17.58 2.58
C ILE A 76 11.56 -16.54 2.43
N TYR A 77 11.21 -15.35 1.93
CA TYR A 77 12.18 -14.30 1.61
C TYR A 77 12.07 -13.13 2.59
N GLU A 78 13.21 -12.58 2.97
CA GLU A 78 13.30 -11.35 3.74
C GLU A 78 13.92 -10.23 2.90
N THR A 79 13.68 -9.00 3.33
CA THR A 79 14.15 -7.78 2.68
C THR A 79 15.38 -7.20 3.40
N PRO A 80 16.25 -6.43 2.74
CA PRO A 80 17.35 -5.74 3.40
C PRO A 80 16.91 -4.86 4.56
N LEU A 81 15.90 -4.03 4.35
CA LEU A 81 15.20 -3.23 5.36
C LEU A 81 13.73 -3.64 5.40
N LYS A 82 13.05 -3.39 6.49
CA LYS A 82 11.61 -3.61 6.63
C LYS A 82 10.89 -2.31 6.98
N ILE A 83 9.59 -2.27 6.70
CA ILE A 83 8.72 -1.19 7.12
C ILE A 83 7.81 -1.67 8.25
N THR A 84 7.56 -0.81 9.24
CA THR A 84 6.63 -1.08 10.34
C THR A 84 5.19 -0.75 9.92
N ALA A 85 4.22 -1.11 10.76
CA ALA A 85 2.81 -0.83 10.49
C ALA A 85 2.51 0.66 10.37
N ASP A 86 3.26 1.52 11.06
CA ASP A 86 3.16 2.97 10.98
C ASP A 86 4.09 3.59 9.89
N GLY A 87 4.66 2.78 9.00
CA GLY A 87 5.42 3.24 7.86
C GLY A 87 6.88 3.62 8.14
N LYS A 88 7.41 3.37 9.36
CA LYS A 88 8.82 3.59 9.67
C LYS A 88 9.70 2.51 9.11
N ILE A 89 10.91 2.89 8.73
CA ILE A 89 11.91 1.96 8.22
C ILE A 89 12.77 1.44 9.37
N GLU A 90 12.96 0.14 9.41
CA GLU A 90 13.79 -0.54 10.41
C GLU A 90 14.81 -1.48 9.76
N PRO A 91 15.95 -1.74 10.46
CA PRO A 91 16.89 -2.77 10.06
C PRO A 91 16.25 -4.16 9.97
N ASN A 92 16.65 -4.95 8.96
CA ASN A 92 16.26 -6.36 8.85
C ASN A 92 17.51 -7.20 8.47
N LEU A 93 17.69 -7.60 7.21
CA LEU A 93 18.93 -8.27 6.78
C LEU A 93 20.13 -7.32 6.84
N MET A 94 19.94 -6.03 6.60
CA MET A 94 20.91 -5.01 6.98
C MET A 94 20.75 -4.68 8.46
N SER A 95 21.86 -4.69 9.21
CA SER A 95 21.87 -4.39 10.64
C SER A 95 21.83 -2.90 10.94
N GLU A 96 22.38 -2.09 10.02
CA GLU A 96 22.39 -0.64 10.10
C GLU A 96 22.59 0.00 8.73
N TRP A 97 22.28 1.28 8.64
CA TRP A 97 22.63 2.14 7.51
C TRP A 97 23.09 3.51 8.01
N LYS A 98 23.83 4.22 7.15
CA LYS A 98 24.28 5.59 7.39
C LYS A 98 24.21 6.38 6.09
N ALA A 99 23.60 7.56 6.14
CA ALA A 99 23.70 8.53 5.06
C ALA A 99 24.95 9.39 5.23
N ASP A 100 25.53 9.85 4.13
CA ASP A 100 26.57 10.86 4.15
C ASP A 100 26.00 12.26 4.51
N GLN A 101 26.87 13.26 4.62
CA GLN A 101 26.44 14.62 4.98
C GLN A 101 25.52 15.28 3.92
N ASP A 102 25.72 14.90 2.65
CA ASP A 102 24.95 15.41 1.53
C ASP A 102 23.61 14.67 1.34
N GLY A 103 23.40 13.56 2.04
CA GLY A 103 22.19 12.74 1.98
C GLY A 103 22.00 12.04 0.64
N ARG A 104 23.10 11.77 -0.08
CA ARG A 104 23.11 11.09 -1.39
C ARG A 104 23.72 9.70 -1.35
N VAL A 105 24.70 9.47 -0.48
CA VAL A 105 25.38 8.17 -0.36
C VAL A 105 24.93 7.48 0.92
N PHE A 106 24.34 6.30 0.74
CA PHE A 106 23.92 5.46 1.85
C PHE A 106 24.82 4.24 1.95
N THR A 107 25.40 4.04 3.12
CA THR A 107 26.21 2.85 3.44
C THR A 107 25.34 1.88 4.23
N PHE A 108 25.25 0.64 3.77
CA PHE A 108 24.47 -0.44 4.40
C PHE A 108 25.42 -1.54 4.87
N THR A 109 25.19 -2.03 6.09
CA THR A 109 25.97 -3.12 6.69
C THR A 109 25.11 -4.36 6.87
N LEU A 110 25.53 -5.48 6.27
CA LEU A 110 24.84 -6.76 6.37
C LEU A 110 24.92 -7.32 7.80
N ARG A 111 23.82 -7.91 8.25
CA ARG A 111 23.75 -8.58 9.56
C ARG A 111 24.63 -9.83 9.59
N ASP A 112 25.33 -10.02 10.70
CA ASP A 112 26.15 -11.20 10.94
C ASP A 112 25.31 -12.46 11.15
N GLY A 113 25.80 -13.59 10.65
CA GLY A 113 25.26 -14.91 10.95
C GLY A 113 23.97 -15.26 10.22
N VAL A 114 23.50 -14.43 9.29
CA VAL A 114 22.34 -14.76 8.45
C VAL A 114 22.75 -15.79 7.40
N VAL A 115 21.96 -16.84 7.28
CA VAL A 115 22.13 -17.89 6.27
C VAL A 115 20.82 -18.14 5.51
N PHE A 116 20.94 -18.60 4.29
CA PHE A 116 19.80 -19.14 3.55
C PHE A 116 19.29 -20.44 4.16
N SER A 117 18.10 -20.83 3.83
CA SER A 117 17.45 -22.05 4.34
C SER A 117 18.15 -23.35 3.96
N ASP A 118 19.10 -23.31 3.03
CA ASP A 118 19.99 -24.41 2.69
C ASP A 118 21.33 -24.42 3.47
N GLY A 119 21.48 -23.49 4.43
CA GLY A 119 22.66 -23.35 5.28
C GLY A 119 23.82 -22.54 4.68
N THR A 120 23.70 -22.03 3.46
CA THR A 120 24.75 -21.18 2.88
C THR A 120 24.68 -19.76 3.43
N PRO A 121 25.83 -19.12 3.74
CA PRO A 121 25.86 -17.75 4.24
C PRO A 121 25.25 -16.76 3.23
N LEU A 122 24.51 -15.78 3.75
CA LEU A 122 24.08 -14.61 2.97
C LEU A 122 25.28 -13.66 2.80
N SER A 123 25.45 -13.13 1.59
CA SER A 123 26.52 -12.19 1.23
C SER A 123 25.97 -10.90 0.62
N ILE A 124 26.78 -9.86 0.56
CA ILE A 124 26.47 -8.63 -0.15
C ILE A 124 26.23 -8.89 -1.65
N ASP A 125 26.92 -9.87 -2.23
CA ASP A 125 26.71 -10.22 -3.64
C ASP A 125 25.29 -10.73 -3.92
N ASP A 126 24.67 -11.47 -2.96
CA ASP A 126 23.27 -11.92 -3.09
C ASP A 126 22.30 -10.74 -3.05
N VAL A 127 22.56 -9.75 -2.20
CA VAL A 127 21.77 -8.52 -2.11
C VAL A 127 21.88 -7.72 -3.42
N ILE A 128 23.08 -7.51 -3.93
CA ILE A 128 23.34 -6.79 -5.17
C ILE A 128 22.70 -7.53 -6.36
N ALA A 129 22.83 -8.86 -6.42
CA ALA A 129 22.21 -9.67 -7.48
C ALA A 129 20.69 -9.59 -7.46
N SER A 130 20.08 -9.52 -6.27
CA SER A 130 18.63 -9.31 -6.13
C SER A 130 18.21 -7.91 -6.56
N ALA A 131 18.98 -6.87 -6.20
CA ALA A 131 18.79 -5.51 -6.67
C ALA A 131 18.88 -5.40 -8.20
N GLN A 132 19.85 -6.10 -8.83
CA GLN A 132 19.99 -6.11 -10.29
C GLN A 132 18.76 -6.66 -11.00
N LYS A 133 18.05 -7.63 -10.41
CA LYS A 133 16.77 -8.08 -10.95
C LYS A 133 15.70 -6.99 -10.92
N VAL A 134 15.65 -6.20 -9.84
CA VAL A 134 14.73 -5.06 -9.74
C VAL A 134 15.03 -4.03 -10.83
N TRP A 135 16.31 -3.73 -11.07
CA TRP A 135 16.71 -2.78 -12.12
C TRP A 135 16.36 -3.27 -13.53
N ALA A 136 16.42 -4.58 -13.74
CA ALA A 136 16.08 -5.16 -15.03
C ALA A 136 14.59 -5.07 -15.40
N LEU A 137 13.69 -4.80 -14.41
CA LEU A 137 12.25 -4.77 -14.65
C LEU A 137 11.80 -3.66 -15.61
N ASP A 138 12.48 -2.52 -15.60
CA ASP A 138 12.20 -1.36 -16.47
C ASP A 138 13.32 -1.07 -17.47
N GLY A 139 14.29 -1.99 -17.59
CA GLY A 139 15.45 -1.84 -18.47
C GLY A 139 16.51 -0.86 -17.97
N THR A 140 16.41 -0.40 -16.71
CA THR A 140 17.40 0.49 -16.10
C THR A 140 18.73 -0.25 -15.93
N SER A 141 19.82 0.36 -16.35
CA SER A 141 21.19 -0.13 -16.14
C SER A 141 21.87 0.75 -15.11
N ILE A 142 22.17 0.18 -13.93
CA ILE A 142 22.85 0.89 -12.85
C ILE A 142 24.30 0.38 -12.77
N MET A 143 25.23 1.31 -12.62
CA MET A 143 26.65 0.97 -12.49
C MET A 143 26.90 0.24 -11.17
N VAL A 144 27.41 -0.98 -11.25
CA VAL A 144 27.87 -1.77 -10.10
C VAL A 144 29.38 -1.82 -10.12
N THR A 145 30.02 -1.38 -9.03
CA THR A 145 31.47 -1.41 -8.85
C THR A 145 31.86 -2.20 -7.61
N ASP A 146 33.06 -2.75 -7.60
CA ASP A 146 33.66 -3.39 -6.45
C ASP A 146 34.91 -2.60 -6.05
N ALA A 147 34.93 -2.08 -4.81
CA ALA A 147 36.05 -1.31 -4.29
C ALA A 147 37.37 -2.13 -4.20
N ASN A 148 37.23 -3.45 -4.14
CA ASN A 148 38.35 -4.38 -4.06
C ASN A 148 38.72 -5.04 -5.40
N ALA A 149 38.03 -4.69 -6.48
CA ALA A 149 38.36 -5.21 -7.81
C ALA A 149 39.80 -4.81 -8.20
N PRO A 150 40.63 -5.71 -8.75
CA PRO A 150 41.95 -5.36 -9.23
C PRO A 150 41.84 -4.24 -10.26
N VAL A 151 42.52 -3.12 -10.02
CA VAL A 151 42.63 -2.05 -11.02
C VAL A 151 43.38 -2.62 -12.22
N GLU A 152 42.69 -2.94 -13.28
CA GLU A 152 43.34 -3.25 -14.55
C GLU A 152 44.18 -2.03 -14.94
N PRO A 153 45.47 -2.21 -15.25
CA PRO A 153 46.32 -1.11 -15.68
C PRO A 153 45.73 -0.53 -16.95
N GLN A 154 45.24 0.71 -16.88
CA GLN A 154 44.81 1.47 -18.04
C GLN A 154 46.03 1.58 -18.97
N THR A 155 46.05 0.79 -20.02
CA THR A 155 46.96 1.01 -21.13
C THR A 155 46.51 2.32 -21.81
N SER A 156 47.26 3.37 -21.51
CA SER A 156 47.11 4.65 -22.21
C SER A 156 47.45 4.43 -23.69
N THR A 157 46.46 4.23 -24.48
CA THR A 157 46.56 4.39 -25.94
C THR A 157 46.55 5.88 -26.22
N GLU A 158 47.72 6.45 -26.46
CA GLU A 158 47.87 7.75 -27.11
C GLU A 158 47.11 7.75 -28.44
N PRO A 159 46.42 8.83 -28.80
CA PRO A 159 45.79 8.94 -30.10
C PRO A 159 46.83 9.21 -31.15
N SER A 160 47.15 8.21 -31.97
CA SER A 160 47.94 8.38 -33.17
C SER A 160 47.07 9.07 -34.23
N ALA A 161 47.64 10.18 -34.77
CA ALA A 161 47.02 11.07 -35.72
C ALA A 161 46.76 10.41 -37.10
N GLN A 162 45.72 10.89 -37.72
CA GLN A 162 45.18 10.70 -39.05
C GLN A 162 46.18 10.65 -40.23
N PRO A 163 45.73 10.16 -41.41
CA PRO A 163 45.25 11.15 -42.38
C PRO A 163 43.95 10.79 -43.13
N SER A 164 43.28 11.88 -43.48
CA SER A 164 42.13 12.00 -44.35
C SER A 164 42.25 11.32 -45.71
N ALA A 165 41.12 10.74 -46.17
CA ALA A 165 40.77 10.76 -47.61
C ALA A 165 39.26 10.78 -47.78
N SER A 166 38.80 11.83 -48.38
CA SER A 166 37.45 12.11 -48.87
C SER A 166 37.00 11.12 -49.95
N GLN A 167 35.72 10.74 -49.93
CA GLN A 167 34.89 10.62 -51.14
C GLN A 167 33.42 10.43 -50.75
N SER A 168 32.60 11.36 -51.16
CA SER A 168 31.14 11.28 -51.42
C SER A 168 30.91 10.89 -52.89
N PRO A 169 29.67 10.70 -53.41
CA PRO A 169 28.36 10.49 -52.79
C PRO A 169 27.48 9.41 -53.48
N SER A 170 26.39 9.03 -52.82
CA SER A 170 25.04 8.66 -53.34
C SER A 170 24.87 7.59 -54.45
N PRO A 171 23.73 6.91 -54.59
CA PRO A 171 22.37 7.38 -54.35
C PRO A 171 21.39 6.39 -53.65
N SER A 172 20.27 6.94 -53.18
CA SER A 172 19.02 6.27 -52.83
C SER A 172 18.47 5.34 -53.89
N PRO A 173 17.67 4.36 -53.49
CA PRO A 173 16.43 4.09 -54.20
C PRO A 173 15.21 4.17 -53.31
N SER A 174 14.22 4.88 -53.82
CA SER A 174 12.82 4.96 -53.36
C SER A 174 11.99 3.77 -53.87
N PRO A 175 10.72 3.68 -53.49
CA PRO A 175 10.05 2.47 -53.03
C PRO A 175 9.13 1.83 -54.08
N SER A 176 8.78 0.56 -53.88
CA SER A 176 7.52 0.03 -54.41
C SER A 176 7.27 -1.39 -53.91
N ALA A 177 6.20 -1.62 -53.24
CA ALA A 177 5.11 -2.51 -53.60
C ALA A 177 4.24 -2.86 -52.40
N SER A 178 3.01 -2.42 -52.45
CA SER A 178 1.89 -2.96 -51.65
C SER A 178 1.60 -4.40 -52.08
N PRO A 179 1.27 -5.30 -51.19
CA PRO A 179 0.49 -6.49 -51.54
C PRO A 179 -0.99 -6.25 -51.28
N SER A 180 -1.78 -6.57 -52.27
CA SER A 180 -3.23 -6.60 -52.29
C SER A 180 -3.82 -7.47 -51.20
N ALA A 181 -4.82 -6.96 -50.52
CA ALA A 181 -5.73 -7.72 -49.66
C ALA A 181 -6.61 -8.62 -50.53
N SER A 182 -6.54 -9.93 -50.31
CA SER A 182 -7.60 -10.87 -50.70
C SER A 182 -8.58 -10.99 -49.51
N THR A 183 -9.78 -10.48 -49.71
CA THR A 183 -10.91 -10.66 -48.79
C THR A 183 -11.46 -12.06 -48.94
N ASP A 184 -11.33 -12.88 -47.86
CA ASP A 184 -12.03 -14.12 -47.68
C ASP A 184 -13.35 -13.81 -46.94
N PRO A 185 -14.55 -14.09 -47.49
CA PRO A 185 -15.82 -13.67 -46.89
C PRO A 185 -16.34 -14.60 -45.77
N ASN A 186 -15.53 -15.50 -45.26
CA ASN A 186 -16.00 -16.50 -44.26
C ASN A 186 -15.13 -16.57 -43.00
N ALA A 187 -14.44 -15.51 -42.63
CA ALA A 187 -13.84 -15.41 -41.31
C ALA A 187 -14.94 -15.00 -40.32
N SER A 188 -15.43 -15.97 -39.54
CA SER A 188 -16.24 -15.70 -38.34
C SER A 188 -15.48 -14.69 -37.48
N ALA A 189 -16.10 -13.52 -37.27
CA ALA A 189 -15.59 -12.54 -36.35
C ALA A 189 -15.51 -13.20 -34.95
N ASP A 190 -14.32 -13.54 -34.56
CA ASP A 190 -14.00 -13.82 -33.16
C ASP A 190 -14.24 -12.50 -32.42
N ILE A 191 -15.35 -12.46 -31.66
CA ILE A 191 -15.65 -11.35 -30.78
C ILE A 191 -14.57 -11.42 -29.68
N SER A 192 -13.43 -10.82 -29.99
CA SER A 192 -12.34 -10.65 -29.03
C SER A 192 -12.91 -10.02 -27.78
N LYS A 193 -12.82 -10.74 -26.66
CA LYS A 193 -13.08 -10.20 -25.33
C LYS A 193 -12.44 -8.80 -25.26
N PRO A 194 -13.16 -7.78 -24.74
CA PRO A 194 -12.58 -6.45 -24.66
C PRO A 194 -11.23 -6.55 -23.95
N LYS A 195 -10.20 -6.03 -24.59
CA LYS A 195 -8.86 -5.99 -24.04
C LYS A 195 -8.96 -5.19 -22.76
N LYS A 196 -8.75 -5.84 -21.60
CA LYS A 196 -8.75 -5.17 -20.31
C LYS A 196 -7.72 -4.05 -20.39
N VAL A 197 -8.16 -2.80 -20.36
CA VAL A 197 -7.26 -1.65 -20.27
C VAL A 197 -6.82 -1.61 -18.82
N GLU A 198 -5.77 -2.35 -18.54
CA GLU A 198 -5.13 -2.29 -17.22
C GLU A 198 -4.37 -0.97 -17.14
N MET A 199 -4.54 -0.24 -16.05
CA MET A 199 -3.58 0.81 -15.68
C MET A 199 -2.20 0.15 -15.70
N PRO A 200 -1.16 0.80 -16.23
CA PRO A 200 0.17 0.23 -16.17
C PRO A 200 0.48 -0.11 -14.71
N GLU A 201 0.57 -1.41 -14.43
CA GLU A 201 0.96 -1.87 -13.10
C GLU A 201 2.36 -1.34 -12.83
N ARG A 202 2.47 -0.33 -11.99
CA ARG A 202 3.77 0.09 -11.47
C ARG A 202 4.34 -1.08 -10.69
N ASN A 203 5.49 -1.57 -11.13
CA ASN A 203 6.20 -2.54 -10.31
C ASN A 203 6.62 -1.85 -9.01
N ARG A 204 6.16 -2.37 -7.87
CA ARG A 204 6.35 -1.79 -6.54
C ARG A 204 7.82 -1.59 -6.14
N TYR A 205 8.76 -2.27 -6.81
CA TYR A 205 10.19 -2.14 -6.53
C TYR A 205 10.90 -1.24 -7.54
N ALA A 206 10.49 -1.25 -8.82
CA ALA A 206 11.19 -0.56 -9.90
C ALA A 206 11.04 0.97 -9.87
N GLN A 207 10.06 1.51 -9.17
CA GLN A 207 9.79 2.95 -9.13
C GLN A 207 10.97 3.81 -8.64
N TYR A 208 11.91 3.23 -7.89
CA TYR A 208 13.09 3.93 -7.39
C TYR A 208 14.30 3.83 -8.32
N ASN A 209 14.26 2.96 -9.34
CA ASN A 209 15.40 2.67 -10.21
C ASN A 209 15.96 3.93 -10.86
N THR A 210 15.09 4.82 -11.32
CA THR A 210 15.50 6.08 -11.98
C THR A 210 16.20 7.06 -11.05
N LEU A 211 16.06 6.90 -9.73
CA LEU A 211 16.66 7.76 -8.71
C LEU A 211 18.07 7.31 -8.30
N ILE A 212 18.45 6.07 -8.64
CA ILE A 212 19.74 5.50 -8.27
C ILE A 212 20.78 5.87 -9.33
N GLU A 213 21.96 6.30 -8.87
CA GLU A 213 23.12 6.57 -9.71
C GLU A 213 24.04 5.34 -9.82
N SER A 214 24.42 4.79 -8.68
CA SER A 214 25.34 3.65 -8.65
C SER A 214 25.24 2.85 -7.35
N VAL A 215 25.75 1.61 -7.40
CA VAL A 215 25.97 0.74 -6.26
C VAL A 215 27.42 0.29 -6.25
N GLN A 216 28.04 0.30 -5.07
CA GLN A 216 29.40 -0.18 -4.89
C GLN A 216 29.44 -1.23 -3.79
N LYS A 217 30.01 -2.40 -4.07
CA LYS A 217 30.47 -3.34 -3.07
C LYS A 217 31.72 -2.77 -2.41
N VAL A 218 31.67 -2.53 -1.10
CA VAL A 218 32.81 -2.04 -0.32
C VAL A 218 33.64 -3.21 0.19
N ASP A 219 32.97 -4.21 0.76
CA ASP A 219 33.54 -5.47 1.23
C ASP A 219 32.45 -6.57 1.26
N ASP A 220 32.72 -7.73 1.89
CA ASP A 220 31.80 -8.85 1.93
C ASP A 220 30.53 -8.60 2.75
N LYS A 221 30.48 -7.52 3.54
CA LYS A 221 29.35 -7.15 4.41
C LYS A 221 28.80 -5.75 4.17
N THR A 222 29.49 -4.94 3.38
CA THR A 222 29.20 -3.52 3.24
C THR A 222 29.00 -3.16 1.78
N MET A 223 27.94 -2.43 1.52
CA MET A 223 27.69 -1.79 0.22
C MET A 223 27.32 -0.34 0.39
N THR A 224 27.59 0.47 -0.63
CA THR A 224 27.05 1.81 -0.75
C THR A 224 26.10 1.91 -1.93
N LEU A 225 25.07 2.71 -1.76
CA LEU A 225 24.12 3.09 -2.80
C LEU A 225 24.17 4.60 -2.93
N THR A 226 24.47 5.09 -4.14
CA THR A 226 24.52 6.50 -4.46
C THR A 226 23.25 6.90 -5.19
N MET A 227 22.57 7.93 -4.69
CA MET A 227 21.38 8.51 -5.28
C MET A 227 21.77 9.68 -6.20
N LYS A 228 21.00 9.93 -7.26
CA LYS A 228 21.17 11.09 -8.15
C LYS A 228 20.90 12.40 -7.41
N GLU A 229 19.91 12.38 -6.52
CA GLU A 229 19.49 13.53 -5.72
C GLU A 229 19.51 13.17 -4.24
N LYS A 230 19.55 14.18 -3.37
CA LYS A 230 19.40 14.02 -1.93
C LYS A 230 18.03 13.41 -1.60
N GLY A 231 17.96 12.49 -0.65
CA GLY A 231 16.69 11.96 -0.15
C GLY A 231 16.78 10.53 0.39
N ASN A 232 15.69 10.06 0.98
CA ASN A 232 15.60 8.74 1.63
C ASN A 232 15.10 7.61 0.71
N ALA A 233 14.89 7.88 -0.56
CA ALA A 233 14.41 6.86 -1.52
C ALA A 233 15.32 5.62 -1.57
N ALA A 234 16.61 5.75 -1.22
CA ALA A 234 17.52 4.63 -1.03
C ALA A 234 17.01 3.61 0.00
N LEU A 235 16.39 4.07 1.08
CA LEU A 235 15.88 3.20 2.15
C LEU A 235 14.66 2.41 1.68
N TYR A 236 13.74 3.06 0.98
CA TYR A 236 12.56 2.41 0.39
C TYR A 236 12.92 1.46 -0.74
N PHE A 237 13.96 1.78 -1.52
CA PHE A 237 14.49 0.85 -2.51
C PHE A 237 14.97 -0.45 -1.86
N MET A 238 15.58 -0.40 -0.67
CA MET A 238 16.09 -1.57 0.05
C MET A 238 15.00 -2.49 0.65
N MET A 239 13.75 -2.37 0.20
CA MET A 239 12.62 -3.24 0.59
C MET A 239 12.33 -4.36 -0.41
N PHE A 240 13.19 -4.61 -1.38
CA PHE A 240 13.07 -5.75 -2.27
C PHE A 240 13.46 -7.06 -1.57
N PRO A 241 12.84 -8.21 -1.92
CA PRO A 241 13.19 -9.51 -1.36
C PRO A 241 14.56 -9.98 -1.84
N VAL A 242 15.39 -10.48 -0.91
CA VAL A 242 16.71 -11.04 -1.24
C VAL A 242 16.58 -12.51 -1.61
N MET A 243 17.10 -12.84 -2.77
CA MET A 243 17.00 -14.17 -3.37
C MET A 243 18.39 -14.80 -3.52
N LYS A 244 18.48 -16.08 -3.22
CA LYS A 244 19.64 -16.85 -3.62
C LYS A 244 19.65 -17.10 -5.12
N GLN A 245 20.78 -16.84 -5.77
CA GLN A 245 20.98 -17.20 -7.18
C GLN A 245 21.21 -18.73 -7.26
N THR A 246 20.20 -19.46 -7.70
CA THR A 246 20.20 -20.93 -7.74
C THR A 246 19.41 -21.46 -8.92
N LYS A 247 19.68 -22.74 -9.28
CA LYS A 247 18.89 -23.50 -10.24
C LYS A 247 17.84 -24.39 -9.54
N SER A 248 17.65 -24.25 -8.23
CA SER A 248 16.63 -25.01 -7.49
C SER A 248 15.23 -24.69 -8.04
N ALA A 249 14.41 -25.72 -8.16
CA ALA A 249 13.00 -25.57 -8.48
C ALA A 249 12.18 -25.01 -7.30
N LEU A 250 12.68 -25.23 -6.06
CA LEU A 250 12.07 -24.69 -4.86
C LEU A 250 12.72 -23.37 -4.47
N PRO A 251 11.96 -22.41 -3.97
CA PRO A 251 12.48 -21.14 -3.50
C PRO A 251 13.38 -21.32 -2.28
N ILE A 252 14.53 -20.60 -2.28
CA ILE A 252 15.51 -20.59 -1.18
C ILE A 252 15.69 -19.15 -0.72
N GLY A 253 15.27 -18.85 0.50
CA GLY A 253 15.37 -17.54 1.12
C GLY A 253 15.94 -17.62 2.53
N THR A 254 15.94 -16.49 3.23
CA THR A 254 16.45 -16.34 4.61
C THR A 254 15.32 -16.33 5.64
N GLY A 255 14.06 -16.42 5.21
CA GLY A 255 12.87 -16.22 6.02
C GLY A 255 12.59 -17.30 7.07
N PRO A 256 11.49 -17.13 7.84
CA PRO A 256 11.13 -18.03 8.96
C PRO A 256 10.77 -19.46 8.52
N TYR A 257 10.40 -19.65 7.27
CA TYR A 257 10.06 -20.95 6.70
C TYR A 257 10.88 -21.24 5.46
N LYS A 258 11.08 -22.52 5.20
CA LYS A 258 11.70 -23.07 3.97
C LYS A 258 10.71 -23.90 3.20
N ALA A 259 10.77 -23.82 1.87
CA ALA A 259 10.01 -24.71 1.00
C ALA A 259 10.57 -26.13 1.10
N GLU A 260 9.74 -27.09 1.45
CA GLU A 260 10.08 -28.51 1.54
C GLU A 260 9.67 -29.27 0.28
N SER A 261 8.47 -28.98 -0.25
CA SER A 261 7.97 -29.60 -1.47
C SER A 261 6.95 -28.71 -2.17
N TYR A 262 6.90 -28.83 -3.47
CA TYR A 262 5.87 -28.29 -4.34
C TYR A 262 5.46 -29.33 -5.38
N ASP A 263 4.17 -29.62 -5.39
CA ASP A 263 3.53 -30.50 -6.34
C ASP A 263 2.24 -29.81 -6.82
N THR A 264 1.08 -30.13 -6.25
CA THR A 264 -0.17 -29.40 -6.43
C THR A 264 -0.37 -28.34 -5.33
N GLN A 265 0.34 -28.46 -4.22
CA GLN A 265 0.36 -27.55 -3.08
C GLN A 265 1.79 -27.30 -2.64
N MET A 266 2.04 -26.17 -1.99
CA MET A 266 3.34 -25.85 -1.41
C MET A 266 3.35 -26.24 0.07
N THR A 267 4.34 -27.01 0.48
CA THR A 267 4.60 -27.33 1.89
C THR A 267 5.81 -26.55 2.36
N LEU A 268 5.63 -25.79 3.45
CA LEU A 268 6.68 -25.07 4.14
C LEU A 268 6.89 -25.67 5.53
N THR A 269 8.15 -25.78 5.95
CA THR A 269 8.55 -26.15 7.33
C THR A 269 9.41 -25.04 7.94
N VAL A 270 9.50 -25.00 9.27
CA VAL A 270 10.32 -24.00 9.96
C VAL A 270 11.75 -24.04 9.43
N ASN A 271 12.29 -22.87 9.13
CA ASN A 271 13.70 -22.70 8.85
C ASN A 271 14.48 -22.66 10.18
N GLU A 272 15.07 -23.79 10.56
CA GLU A 272 15.82 -23.91 11.82
C GLU A 272 17.05 -23.01 11.86
N SER A 273 17.53 -22.56 10.69
CA SER A 273 18.64 -21.64 10.56
C SER A 273 18.23 -20.17 10.56
N TRP A 274 16.95 -19.89 10.76
CA TRP A 274 16.48 -18.50 10.77
C TRP A 274 17.12 -17.73 11.92
N TRP A 275 17.66 -16.57 11.64
CA TRP A 275 18.44 -15.75 12.58
C TRP A 275 17.63 -15.12 13.72
N LYS A 276 16.27 -15.16 13.64
CA LYS A 276 15.36 -14.74 14.72
C LYS A 276 14.87 -15.98 15.49
N LYS A 277 13.96 -15.75 16.44
CA LYS A 277 13.31 -16.83 17.19
C LYS A 277 12.47 -17.71 16.27
N ALA A 278 12.64 -19.02 16.36
CA ALA A 278 11.87 -19.98 15.56
C ALA A 278 10.36 -19.80 15.74
N PRO A 279 9.56 -19.86 14.65
CA PRO A 279 8.11 -19.80 14.72
C PRO A 279 7.51 -20.93 15.57
N HIS A 280 6.39 -20.64 16.24
CA HIS A 280 5.65 -21.63 17.01
C HIS A 280 4.94 -22.64 16.09
N ILE A 281 4.32 -22.18 14.99
CA ILE A 281 3.67 -23.05 14.00
C ILE A 281 4.76 -23.77 13.21
N LYS A 282 4.72 -25.11 13.15
CA LYS A 282 5.82 -25.89 12.60
C LYS A 282 5.72 -26.17 11.12
N LYS A 283 4.52 -26.10 10.56
CA LYS A 283 4.27 -26.40 9.16
C LYS A 283 3.19 -25.49 8.58
N ILE A 284 3.40 -25.04 7.35
CA ILE A 284 2.39 -24.31 6.57
C ILE A 284 2.15 -25.07 5.27
N VAL A 285 0.89 -25.26 4.91
CA VAL A 285 0.50 -25.88 3.66
C VAL A 285 -0.35 -24.89 2.87
N ALA A 286 0.19 -24.40 1.76
CA ALA A 286 -0.52 -23.53 0.85
C ALA A 286 -1.23 -24.36 -0.21
N LYS A 287 -2.57 -24.29 -0.22
CA LYS A 287 -3.44 -25.05 -1.10
C LYS A 287 -3.90 -24.19 -2.28
N PRO A 288 -3.96 -24.75 -3.50
CA PRO A 288 -4.40 -24.02 -4.68
C PRO A 288 -5.88 -23.64 -4.59
N MET A 289 -6.20 -22.39 -4.90
CA MET A 289 -7.55 -21.85 -5.00
C MET A 289 -7.71 -21.12 -6.32
N THR A 290 -8.89 -21.25 -6.94
CA THR A 290 -9.16 -20.71 -8.28
C THR A 290 -9.92 -19.40 -8.24
N SER A 291 -10.60 -19.10 -7.13
CA SER A 291 -11.41 -17.90 -6.98
C SER A 291 -11.50 -17.44 -5.52
N GLU A 292 -11.96 -16.22 -5.33
CA GLU A 292 -12.21 -15.63 -4.02
C GLU A 292 -13.32 -16.38 -3.27
N GLU A 293 -14.38 -16.78 -3.98
CA GLU A 293 -15.48 -17.53 -3.40
C GLU A 293 -15.02 -18.91 -2.92
N GLU A 294 -14.12 -19.56 -3.67
CA GLU A 294 -13.53 -20.84 -3.26
C GLU A 294 -12.71 -20.69 -1.98
N LYS A 295 -11.89 -19.64 -1.87
CA LYS A 295 -11.11 -19.34 -0.65
C LYS A 295 -12.01 -19.21 0.58
N ILE A 296 -13.07 -18.40 0.45
CA ILE A 296 -14.02 -18.17 1.54
C ILE A 296 -14.76 -19.47 1.92
N MET A 297 -15.20 -20.27 0.94
CA MET A 297 -15.80 -21.58 1.21
C MET A 297 -14.82 -22.53 1.90
N ALA A 298 -13.56 -22.50 1.51
CA ALA A 298 -12.53 -23.38 2.08
C ALA A 298 -12.27 -23.09 3.56
N VAL A 299 -12.27 -21.80 3.99
CA VAL A 299 -12.12 -21.46 5.40
C VAL A 299 -13.40 -21.79 6.19
N ASP A 300 -14.59 -21.58 5.63
CA ASP A 300 -15.85 -21.92 6.30
C ASP A 300 -16.01 -23.44 6.54
N THR A 301 -15.47 -24.24 5.63
CA THR A 301 -15.46 -25.72 5.70
C THR A 301 -14.22 -26.30 6.36
N SER A 302 -13.34 -25.47 6.92
CA SER A 302 -12.08 -25.86 7.60
C SER A 302 -11.11 -26.65 6.68
N ILE A 303 -11.14 -26.38 5.37
CA ILE A 303 -10.12 -26.83 4.41
C ILE A 303 -8.89 -25.90 4.50
N LEU A 304 -9.14 -24.60 4.71
CA LEU A 304 -8.13 -23.59 5.04
C LEU A 304 -8.39 -23.07 6.45
N ASP A 305 -7.33 -22.62 7.09
CA ASP A 305 -7.40 -22.01 8.43
C ASP A 305 -7.33 -20.47 8.34
N PHE A 306 -6.85 -19.95 7.22
CA PHE A 306 -6.58 -18.53 7.04
C PHE A 306 -6.72 -18.13 5.57
N VAL A 307 -7.45 -17.04 5.32
CA VAL A 307 -7.55 -16.40 4.01
C VAL A 307 -7.61 -14.88 4.16
N THR A 308 -7.15 -14.17 3.13
CA THR A 308 -7.42 -12.74 2.95
C THR A 308 -8.55 -12.55 1.95
N THR A 309 -9.34 -11.49 2.10
CA THR A 309 -10.46 -11.17 1.21
C THR A 309 -10.70 -9.67 1.11
N SER A 310 -11.11 -9.21 -0.07
CA SER A 310 -11.59 -7.85 -0.32
C SER A 310 -13.12 -7.72 -0.20
N GLU A 311 -13.82 -8.79 0.15
CA GLU A 311 -15.26 -8.84 0.27
C GLU A 311 -15.78 -7.96 1.41
N LEU A 312 -16.66 -7.01 1.09
CA LEU A 312 -17.24 -6.07 2.06
C LEU A 312 -18.12 -6.76 3.12
N TYR A 313 -18.58 -7.97 2.85
CA TYR A 313 -19.39 -8.77 3.76
C TYR A 313 -18.59 -9.74 4.62
N ALA A 314 -17.27 -9.60 4.68
CA ALA A 314 -16.38 -10.50 5.43
C ALA A 314 -16.82 -10.67 6.89
N SER A 315 -17.36 -9.62 7.52
CA SER A 315 -17.84 -9.65 8.91
C SER A 315 -18.95 -10.70 9.17
N LYS A 316 -19.69 -11.13 8.13
CA LYS A 316 -20.71 -12.20 8.24
C LYS A 316 -20.11 -13.56 8.61
N TYR A 317 -18.81 -13.76 8.31
CA TYR A 317 -18.11 -15.02 8.61
C TYR A 317 -17.57 -15.08 10.03
N LYS A 318 -17.72 -14.02 10.82
CA LYS A 318 -17.35 -14.04 12.24
C LYS A 318 -18.29 -14.94 13.02
N VAL A 319 -17.83 -16.15 13.36
CA VAL A 319 -18.57 -17.16 14.12
C VAL A 319 -17.82 -17.43 15.41
N ALA A 320 -18.39 -17.04 16.54
CA ALA A 320 -17.79 -17.25 17.86
C ALA A 320 -17.46 -18.72 18.11
N GLY A 321 -16.25 -19.00 18.57
CA GLY A 321 -15.75 -20.36 18.78
C GLY A 321 -15.31 -21.10 17.52
N LYS A 322 -15.38 -20.45 16.34
CA LYS A 322 -14.94 -21.05 15.06
C LYS A 322 -14.07 -20.10 14.25
N LEU A 323 -14.58 -18.95 13.85
CA LEU A 323 -13.90 -18.02 12.97
C LEU A 323 -13.82 -16.61 13.56
N GLN A 324 -12.67 -15.98 13.39
CA GLN A 324 -12.45 -14.57 13.64
C GLN A 324 -12.24 -13.81 12.34
N VAL A 325 -12.59 -12.52 12.36
CA VAL A 325 -12.36 -11.60 11.23
C VAL A 325 -11.53 -10.42 11.76
N LYS A 326 -10.47 -10.08 11.05
CA LYS A 326 -9.60 -8.94 11.33
C LYS A 326 -9.42 -8.11 10.07
N ASP A 327 -9.68 -6.82 10.15
CA ASP A 327 -9.48 -5.91 9.04
C ASP A 327 -8.08 -5.31 9.08
N TYR A 328 -7.55 -5.01 7.89
CA TYR A 328 -6.31 -4.27 7.71
C TYR A 328 -6.44 -3.28 6.54
N MET A 329 -5.76 -2.14 6.67
CA MET A 329 -5.79 -1.12 5.64
C MET A 329 -4.97 -1.57 4.43
N THR A 330 -5.51 -1.31 3.23
CA THR A 330 -4.81 -1.53 1.97
C THR A 330 -4.13 -0.25 1.51
N ASN A 331 -3.30 -0.35 0.48
CA ASN A 331 -2.67 0.79 -0.18
C ASN A 331 -3.59 1.48 -1.21
N TYR A 332 -4.86 1.05 -1.34
CA TYR A 332 -5.80 1.66 -2.29
C TYR A 332 -6.50 2.87 -1.70
N TYR A 333 -6.16 4.04 -2.25
CA TYR A 333 -6.74 5.34 -1.93
C TYR A 333 -7.80 5.72 -2.95
N ASP A 334 -9.03 5.86 -2.51
CA ASP A 334 -10.16 6.30 -3.33
C ASP A 334 -10.42 7.81 -3.15
N CYS A 335 -10.62 8.51 -4.26
CA CYS A 335 -10.87 9.94 -4.26
C CYS A 335 -11.70 10.39 -5.47
N ILE A 336 -12.15 11.64 -5.44
CA ILE A 336 -12.65 12.34 -6.61
C ILE A 336 -11.55 13.27 -7.11
N VAL A 337 -11.20 13.13 -8.39
CA VAL A 337 -10.26 14.02 -9.08
C VAL A 337 -11.07 15.12 -9.78
N PRO A 338 -10.95 16.39 -9.37
CA PRO A 338 -11.51 17.52 -10.10
C PRO A 338 -10.61 17.87 -11.28
N ASN A 339 -11.18 18.10 -12.45
CA ASN A 339 -10.44 18.66 -13.59
C ASN A 339 -10.30 20.17 -13.42
N LEU A 340 -9.11 20.65 -13.11
CA LEU A 340 -8.84 22.08 -12.86
C LEU A 340 -8.88 22.95 -14.13
N MET A 341 -9.10 22.33 -15.31
CA MET A 341 -9.40 23.07 -16.54
C MET A 341 -10.88 23.48 -16.62
N THR A 342 -11.77 22.88 -15.82
CA THR A 342 -13.18 23.27 -15.69
C THR A 342 -13.29 24.57 -14.91
N GLU A 343 -13.99 25.57 -15.45
CA GLU A 343 -14.00 26.94 -14.91
C GLU A 343 -14.41 27.00 -13.43
N SER A 344 -15.50 26.32 -13.05
CA SER A 344 -15.97 26.27 -11.66
C SER A 344 -15.01 25.55 -10.73
N LEU A 345 -14.24 24.57 -11.23
CA LEU A 345 -13.31 23.77 -10.43
C LEU A 345 -11.90 24.38 -10.32
N LYS A 346 -11.60 25.47 -11.06
CA LYS A 346 -10.41 26.28 -10.84
C LYS A 346 -10.47 26.98 -9.47
N GLU A 347 -11.67 27.36 -9.03
CA GLU A 347 -11.90 28.02 -7.75
C GLU A 347 -11.64 27.06 -6.58
N VAL A 348 -10.65 27.39 -5.76
CA VAL A 348 -10.30 26.59 -4.58
C VAL A 348 -11.48 26.44 -3.63
N GLY A 349 -12.23 27.53 -3.40
CA GLY A 349 -13.41 27.54 -2.54
C GLY A 349 -14.48 26.53 -2.96
N VAL A 350 -14.67 26.31 -4.27
CA VAL A 350 -15.59 25.30 -4.78
C VAL A 350 -15.11 23.89 -4.44
N ARG A 351 -13.83 23.60 -4.63
CA ARG A 351 -13.27 22.28 -4.31
C ARG A 351 -13.28 22.02 -2.80
N GLN A 352 -12.98 23.04 -2.00
CA GLN A 352 -13.12 22.96 -0.53
C GLN A 352 -14.58 22.72 -0.14
N ALA A 353 -15.52 23.43 -0.73
CA ALA A 353 -16.95 23.25 -0.47
C ALA A 353 -17.40 21.81 -0.76
N ILE A 354 -16.98 21.22 -1.89
CA ILE A 354 -17.26 19.82 -2.22
C ILE A 354 -16.66 18.92 -1.13
N SER A 355 -15.41 19.15 -0.70
CA SER A 355 -14.75 18.33 0.33
C SER A 355 -15.44 18.40 1.69
N TYR A 356 -15.89 19.61 2.12
CA TYR A 356 -16.65 19.80 3.37
C TYR A 356 -18.09 19.26 3.29
N ALA A 357 -18.68 19.14 2.10
CA ALA A 357 -20.04 18.63 1.95
C ALA A 357 -20.12 17.08 1.97
N ILE A 358 -19.00 16.39 1.93
CA ILE A 358 -18.94 14.91 1.89
C ILE A 358 -18.72 14.34 3.28
N ASP A 359 -19.75 13.70 3.84
CA ASP A 359 -19.65 12.83 5.02
C ASP A 359 -19.07 11.48 4.60
N ARG A 360 -17.75 11.35 4.77
CA ARG A 360 -16.98 10.15 4.43
C ARG A 360 -17.39 8.96 5.31
N ARG A 361 -17.73 9.22 6.58
CA ARG A 361 -18.12 8.16 7.54
C ARG A 361 -19.48 7.56 7.17
N GLU A 362 -20.46 8.40 6.73
CA GLU A 362 -21.74 7.91 6.22
C GLU A 362 -21.54 7.00 5.00
N ILE A 363 -20.66 7.37 4.05
CA ILE A 363 -20.34 6.54 2.88
C ILE A 363 -19.70 5.22 3.31
N ILE A 364 -18.70 5.25 4.17
CA ILE A 364 -18.00 4.07 4.67
C ILE A 364 -18.97 3.13 5.39
N ALA A 365 -19.83 3.64 6.25
CA ALA A 365 -20.78 2.82 7.00
C ALA A 365 -21.85 2.19 6.10
N THR A 366 -22.37 2.94 5.10
CA THR A 366 -23.53 2.50 4.31
C THR A 366 -23.16 1.77 3.03
N VAL A 367 -22.03 2.09 2.42
CA VAL A 367 -21.60 1.52 1.14
C VAL A 367 -20.49 0.49 1.32
N LEU A 368 -19.52 0.79 2.18
CA LEU A 368 -18.34 -0.07 2.40
C LEU A 368 -18.45 -0.92 3.66
N LEU A 369 -19.58 -0.89 4.34
CA LEU A 369 -19.87 -1.69 5.54
C LEU A 369 -18.76 -1.62 6.62
N ASN A 370 -18.15 -0.45 6.76
CA ASN A 370 -17.02 -0.09 7.62
C ASN A 370 -15.64 -0.66 7.16
N HIS A 371 -15.52 -1.16 5.93
CA HIS A 371 -14.23 -1.66 5.39
C HIS A 371 -13.44 -0.56 4.69
N ALA A 372 -13.26 0.59 5.33
CA ALA A 372 -12.38 1.66 4.90
C ALA A 372 -12.02 2.62 6.05
N VAL A 373 -10.93 3.37 5.88
CA VAL A 373 -10.47 4.42 6.79
C VAL A 373 -10.65 5.78 6.12
N PRO A 374 -11.43 6.72 6.69
CA PRO A 374 -11.71 8.01 6.06
C PRO A 374 -10.47 8.90 6.01
N THR A 375 -10.24 9.54 4.86
CA THR A 375 -9.20 10.55 4.69
C THR A 375 -9.58 11.59 3.64
N ASN A 376 -9.08 12.80 3.77
CA ASN A 376 -9.13 13.83 2.72
C ASN A 376 -7.80 13.95 1.96
N LEU A 377 -6.78 13.19 2.35
CA LEU A 377 -5.42 13.28 1.84
C LEU A 377 -4.97 11.95 1.23
N PRO A 378 -4.12 11.95 0.19
CA PRO A 378 -3.48 10.75 -0.36
C PRO A 378 -2.30 10.26 0.50
N ILE A 379 -2.44 10.37 1.81
CA ILE A 379 -1.46 9.92 2.82
C ILE A 379 -2.23 9.08 3.82
N ALA A 380 -1.75 7.87 4.04
CA ALA A 380 -2.40 6.90 4.92
C ALA A 380 -2.47 7.42 6.37
N PRO A 381 -3.63 7.34 7.04
CA PRO A 381 -3.79 7.84 8.41
C PRO A 381 -2.94 7.15 9.47
N ASP A 382 -2.40 5.97 9.19
CA ASP A 382 -1.44 5.24 10.04
C ASP A 382 0.03 5.54 9.72
N PHE A 383 0.31 6.33 8.68
CA PHE A 383 1.68 6.76 8.38
C PHE A 383 2.23 7.65 9.49
N PHE A 384 3.45 7.38 9.97
CA PHE A 384 4.05 8.06 11.13
C PHE A 384 4.13 9.59 11.00
N ALA A 385 4.20 10.12 9.78
CA ALA A 385 4.22 11.56 9.51
C ALA A 385 2.82 12.11 9.14
N TYR A 386 1.75 11.32 9.30
CA TYR A 386 0.38 11.83 9.13
C TYR A 386 0.03 12.81 10.23
N ASP A 387 -0.51 13.96 9.86
CA ASP A 387 -0.88 15.03 10.79
C ASP A 387 -2.40 15.25 10.78
N ALA A 388 -3.06 14.74 11.80
CA ALA A 388 -4.52 14.83 11.95
C ALA A 388 -5.06 16.29 12.02
N ARG A 389 -4.21 17.29 12.21
CA ARG A 389 -4.63 18.72 12.16
C ARG A 389 -5.13 19.14 10.78
N TYR A 390 -4.68 18.45 9.73
CA TYR A 390 -5.08 18.72 8.35
C TYR A 390 -6.24 17.85 7.86
N LYS A 391 -6.84 17.08 8.77
CA LYS A 391 -8.05 16.31 8.47
C LYS A 391 -9.24 17.24 8.26
N ILE A 392 -9.99 17.02 7.18
CA ILE A 392 -11.26 17.70 6.93
C ILE A 392 -12.40 16.74 7.32
N ASP A 393 -13.16 17.10 8.34
CA ASP A 393 -14.48 16.50 8.62
C ASP A 393 -15.56 17.27 7.86
N ASP A 394 -16.72 16.67 7.66
CA ASP A 394 -17.85 17.30 6.97
C ASP A 394 -18.43 18.47 7.77
N ASP A 395 -18.70 19.57 7.07
CA ASP A 395 -19.40 20.76 7.60
C ASP A 395 -20.20 21.44 6.50
N LEU A 396 -21.51 21.17 6.48
CA LEU A 396 -22.43 21.74 5.48
C LEU A 396 -22.54 23.28 5.58
N LYS A 397 -22.25 23.86 6.75
CA LYS A 397 -22.30 25.33 6.92
C LYS A 397 -21.09 25.98 6.25
N ILE A 398 -19.90 25.43 6.48
CA ILE A 398 -18.67 25.87 5.79
C ILE A 398 -18.82 25.66 4.28
N ALA A 399 -19.30 24.51 3.85
CA ALA A 399 -19.50 24.22 2.43
C ALA A 399 -20.43 25.24 1.75
N LYS A 400 -21.56 25.59 2.36
CA LYS A 400 -22.48 26.62 1.83
C LYS A 400 -21.87 28.01 1.82
N GLN A 401 -21.11 28.36 2.85
CA GLN A 401 -20.41 29.65 2.90
C GLN A 401 -19.43 29.79 1.73
N LEU A 402 -18.58 28.80 1.51
CA LEU A 402 -17.59 28.78 0.44
C LEU A 402 -18.25 28.84 -0.95
N LEU A 403 -19.36 28.13 -1.17
CA LEU A 403 -20.13 28.21 -2.40
C LEU A 403 -20.70 29.60 -2.63
N ASN A 404 -21.26 30.23 -1.60
CA ASN A 404 -21.77 31.60 -1.70
C ASN A 404 -20.66 32.61 -2.02
N GLU A 405 -19.48 32.47 -1.41
CA GLU A 405 -18.31 33.32 -1.70
C GLU A 405 -17.83 33.14 -3.14
N ALA A 406 -17.97 31.92 -3.70
CA ALA A 406 -17.67 31.62 -5.09
C ALA A 406 -18.81 31.99 -6.07
N GLY A 407 -19.91 32.59 -5.60
CA GLY A 407 -21.02 33.05 -6.43
C GLY A 407 -22.10 32.01 -6.73
N TYR A 408 -22.03 30.81 -6.11
CA TYR A 408 -23.03 29.74 -6.26
C TYR A 408 -24.00 29.74 -5.10
N LYS A 409 -25.30 29.52 -5.40
CA LYS A 409 -26.36 29.46 -4.39
C LYS A 409 -27.29 28.29 -4.68
N SER A 410 -27.89 27.76 -3.63
CA SER A 410 -29.03 26.84 -3.78
C SER A 410 -30.25 27.60 -4.26
N GLU A 411 -31.03 27.04 -5.18
CA GLU A 411 -32.32 27.64 -5.61
C GLU A 411 -33.28 27.98 -4.45
N LYS A 412 -33.11 27.27 -3.31
CA LYS A 412 -33.90 27.49 -2.09
C LYS A 412 -33.48 28.71 -1.29
N ASP A 413 -32.25 29.21 -1.52
CA ASP A 413 -31.63 30.27 -0.72
C ASP A 413 -31.67 31.64 -1.41
N GLY A 414 -32.36 31.78 -2.57
CA GLY A 414 -32.57 33.05 -3.29
C GLY A 414 -31.91 33.09 -4.67
N GLU A 415 -31.84 34.28 -5.28
CA GLU A 415 -31.24 34.49 -6.61
C GLU A 415 -29.75 34.08 -6.60
N GLY A 416 -29.35 33.12 -7.43
CA GLY A 416 -27.99 32.65 -7.61
C GLY A 416 -27.91 31.55 -8.65
N THR A 417 -26.68 31.22 -9.10
CA THR A 417 -26.44 30.16 -10.08
C THR A 417 -26.21 28.84 -9.34
N THR A 418 -26.97 27.81 -9.69
CA THR A 418 -26.75 26.44 -9.20
C THR A 418 -25.48 25.87 -9.83
N LEU A 419 -24.64 25.26 -9.02
CA LEU A 419 -23.47 24.54 -9.52
C LEU A 419 -23.90 23.15 -9.97
N ALA A 420 -23.81 22.88 -11.28
CA ALA A 420 -24.07 21.56 -11.85
C ALA A 420 -22.76 20.95 -12.38
N LEU A 421 -22.46 19.71 -12.00
CA LEU A 421 -21.23 19.00 -12.37
C LEU A 421 -21.52 17.54 -12.75
N LYS A 422 -20.67 16.98 -13.59
CA LYS A 422 -20.69 15.58 -13.99
C LYS A 422 -19.64 14.80 -13.22
N LEU A 423 -20.03 13.69 -12.61
CA LEU A 423 -19.12 12.74 -11.96
C LEU A 423 -19.03 11.47 -12.78
N MET A 424 -17.88 11.24 -13.38
CA MET A 424 -17.57 10.07 -14.18
C MET A 424 -17.15 8.90 -13.27
N VAL A 425 -17.73 7.71 -13.52
CA VAL A 425 -17.49 6.47 -12.76
C VAL A 425 -17.33 5.32 -13.76
N SER A 426 -16.34 4.44 -13.54
CA SER A 426 -16.18 3.20 -14.32
C SER A 426 -17.26 2.17 -13.93
N ASP A 427 -17.74 1.39 -14.90
CA ASP A 427 -18.70 0.29 -14.72
C ASP A 427 -18.04 -1.05 -14.31
N GLU A 428 -16.78 -1.01 -13.91
CA GLU A 428 -16.02 -2.18 -13.45
C GLU A 428 -16.78 -2.96 -12.36
N ARG A 429 -17.01 -4.26 -12.61
CA ARG A 429 -17.81 -5.09 -11.71
C ARG A 429 -17.20 -5.22 -10.31
N ASP A 430 -15.89 -5.39 -10.25
CA ASP A 430 -15.13 -5.55 -9.00
C ASP A 430 -15.08 -4.25 -8.18
N MET A 431 -15.52 -3.14 -8.80
CA MET A 431 -15.56 -1.81 -8.21
C MET A 431 -16.99 -1.25 -8.10
N ALA A 432 -18.02 -2.12 -8.11
CA ALA A 432 -19.44 -1.71 -8.06
C ALA A 432 -19.76 -0.79 -6.87
N TYR A 433 -19.04 -0.89 -5.76
CA TYR A 433 -19.20 0.00 -4.60
C TYR A 433 -18.93 1.47 -4.94
N ARG A 434 -18.10 1.79 -5.95
CA ARG A 434 -17.83 3.18 -6.37
C ARG A 434 -19.08 3.85 -6.92
N LYS A 435 -19.91 3.12 -7.64
CA LYS A 435 -21.19 3.60 -8.14
C LYS A 435 -22.14 3.95 -6.99
N GLU A 436 -22.22 3.11 -5.97
CA GLU A 436 -23.03 3.38 -4.80
C GLU A 436 -22.46 4.55 -3.97
N ALA A 437 -21.13 4.65 -3.83
CA ALA A 437 -20.48 5.80 -3.22
C ALA A 437 -20.76 7.11 -4.00
N ALA A 438 -20.70 7.07 -5.34
CA ALA A 438 -21.06 8.23 -6.18
C ALA A 438 -22.52 8.67 -5.99
N LYS A 439 -23.46 7.73 -5.84
CA LYS A 439 -24.87 8.04 -5.51
C LYS A 439 -25.01 8.68 -4.13
N ALA A 440 -24.27 8.20 -3.14
CA ALA A 440 -24.25 8.80 -1.80
C ALA A 440 -23.69 10.22 -1.85
N ILE A 441 -22.57 10.43 -2.54
CA ILE A 441 -21.93 11.74 -2.75
C ILE A 441 -22.89 12.71 -3.45
N LYS A 442 -23.54 12.28 -4.54
CA LYS A 442 -24.58 13.08 -5.23
C LYS A 442 -25.65 13.56 -4.25
N LYS A 443 -26.15 12.66 -3.39
CA LYS A 443 -27.18 12.99 -2.39
C LYS A 443 -26.66 13.97 -1.33
N GLN A 444 -25.39 13.84 -0.92
CA GLN A 444 -24.77 14.73 0.06
C GLN A 444 -24.55 16.14 -0.53
N LEU A 445 -24.00 16.24 -1.74
CA LEU A 445 -23.75 17.50 -2.44
C LEU A 445 -25.04 18.28 -2.73
N ALA A 446 -26.13 17.59 -2.99
CA ALA A 446 -27.44 18.24 -3.16
C ALA A 446 -27.92 18.99 -1.90
N LYS A 447 -27.46 18.61 -0.68
CA LYS A 447 -27.79 19.32 0.57
C LYS A 447 -27.20 20.73 0.64
N VAL A 448 -26.17 21.00 -0.15
CA VAL A 448 -25.51 22.32 -0.24
C VAL A 448 -25.78 23.05 -1.57
N GLY A 449 -26.65 22.47 -2.44
CA GLY A 449 -27.05 23.09 -3.69
C GLY A 449 -26.14 22.76 -4.88
N ILE A 450 -25.31 21.70 -4.80
CA ILE A 450 -24.55 21.19 -5.94
C ILE A 450 -25.32 20.04 -6.59
N GLU A 451 -25.58 20.16 -7.89
CA GLU A 451 -26.23 19.13 -8.69
C GLU A 451 -25.20 18.23 -9.38
N ILE A 452 -25.25 16.92 -9.12
CA ILE A 452 -24.36 15.94 -9.74
C ILE A 452 -25.12 15.07 -10.73
N THR A 453 -24.60 15.00 -11.96
CA THR A 453 -24.97 13.98 -12.94
C THR A 453 -23.90 12.89 -12.93
N ILE A 454 -24.28 11.65 -12.58
CA ILE A 454 -23.36 10.50 -12.62
C ILE A 454 -23.32 9.98 -14.06
N GLU A 455 -22.11 9.90 -14.62
CA GLU A 455 -21.84 9.29 -15.94
C GLU A 455 -21.14 7.93 -15.70
N GLU A 456 -21.89 6.84 -15.85
CA GLU A 456 -21.34 5.49 -15.83
C GLU A 456 -20.79 5.14 -17.19
N LEU A 457 -19.53 4.74 -17.26
CA LEU A 457 -18.84 4.47 -18.51
C LEU A 457 -18.19 3.07 -18.50
N PRO A 458 -18.21 2.37 -19.65
CA PRO A 458 -17.36 1.21 -19.84
C PRO A 458 -15.91 1.53 -19.48
N GLN A 459 -15.20 0.56 -18.89
CA GLN A 459 -13.83 0.76 -18.40
C GLN A 459 -12.91 1.42 -19.44
N ALA A 460 -12.96 0.97 -20.70
CA ALA A 460 -12.11 1.51 -21.76
C ALA A 460 -12.43 3.00 -22.03
N ASP A 461 -13.71 3.35 -22.15
CA ASP A 461 -14.17 4.74 -22.39
C ASP A 461 -13.85 5.63 -21.19
N TYR A 462 -13.96 5.09 -19.97
CA TYR A 462 -13.60 5.80 -18.75
C TYR A 462 -12.12 6.21 -18.76
N TYR A 463 -11.21 5.27 -19.04
CA TYR A 463 -9.77 5.58 -19.07
C TYR A 463 -9.38 6.44 -20.28
N GLU A 464 -10.02 6.28 -21.43
CA GLU A 464 -9.80 7.18 -22.57
C GLU A 464 -10.14 8.63 -22.21
N ARG A 465 -11.32 8.85 -21.61
CA ARG A 465 -11.75 10.19 -21.18
C ARG A 465 -10.92 10.74 -20.04
N LEU A 466 -10.52 9.89 -19.09
CA LEU A 466 -9.64 10.26 -17.98
C LEU A 466 -8.30 10.78 -18.50
N ASN A 467 -7.65 10.01 -19.37
CA ASN A 467 -6.35 10.34 -19.95
C ASN A 467 -6.39 11.57 -20.88
N SER A 468 -7.51 11.78 -21.58
CA SER A 468 -7.69 12.94 -22.46
C SER A 468 -8.23 14.20 -21.77
N GLY A 469 -8.48 14.15 -20.46
CA GLY A 469 -9.01 15.27 -19.67
C GLY A 469 -10.47 15.61 -20.02
N GLN A 470 -11.24 14.68 -20.62
CA GLN A 470 -12.64 14.90 -21.01
C GLN A 470 -13.62 14.56 -19.89
N PHE A 471 -13.45 15.19 -18.74
CA PHE A 471 -14.31 15.04 -17.57
C PHE A 471 -14.33 16.33 -16.73
N GLU A 472 -15.28 16.45 -15.81
CA GLU A 472 -15.31 17.50 -14.79
C GLU A 472 -14.86 16.94 -13.44
N LEU A 473 -15.51 15.88 -12.96
CA LEU A 473 -15.12 15.10 -11.80
C LEU A 473 -14.97 13.64 -12.20
N ALA A 474 -13.92 12.95 -11.71
CA ALA A 474 -13.72 11.51 -11.92
C ALA A 474 -13.54 10.81 -10.58
N PHE A 475 -14.22 9.67 -10.39
CA PHE A 475 -14.02 8.81 -9.23
C PHE A 475 -12.83 7.88 -9.49
N CYS A 476 -11.69 8.16 -8.88
CA CYS A 476 -10.44 7.43 -9.09
C CYS A 476 -10.03 6.61 -7.87
N SER A 477 -9.20 5.60 -8.10
CA SER A 477 -8.47 4.87 -7.08
C SER A 477 -7.00 4.82 -7.46
N PHE A 478 -6.13 5.04 -6.49
CA PHE A 478 -4.69 4.99 -6.69
C PHE A 478 -4.07 3.98 -5.72
N TYR A 479 -3.13 3.20 -6.22
CA TYR A 479 -2.27 2.41 -5.36
C TYR A 479 -1.17 3.31 -4.80
N MET A 480 -1.15 3.48 -3.48
CA MET A 480 -0.18 4.31 -2.78
C MET A 480 0.94 3.43 -2.25
N ASP A 481 2.17 3.80 -2.56
CA ASP A 481 3.33 3.10 -2.03
C ASP A 481 3.53 3.38 -0.53
N PRO A 482 4.24 2.51 0.18
CA PRO A 482 4.63 2.77 1.57
C PRO A 482 5.40 4.08 1.77
N ASN A 483 6.17 4.50 0.77
CA ASN A 483 6.66 5.88 0.67
C ASN A 483 5.62 6.71 -0.08
N PRO A 484 4.90 7.61 0.58
CA PRO A 484 3.88 8.42 -0.09
C PRO A 484 4.51 9.54 -0.94
N ASN A 485 5.38 9.18 -1.89
CA ASN A 485 5.87 10.10 -2.91
C ASN A 485 4.73 10.46 -3.87
N LEU A 486 4.22 11.68 -3.75
CA LEU A 486 3.06 12.15 -4.49
C LEU A 486 3.40 12.81 -5.84
N SER A 487 4.66 12.75 -6.29
CA SER A 487 5.09 13.31 -7.59
C SER A 487 4.26 12.77 -8.74
N PHE A 488 3.94 11.47 -8.74
CA PHE A 488 3.15 10.85 -9.80
C PHE A 488 1.70 11.37 -9.90
N LEU A 489 1.17 11.95 -8.81
CA LEU A 489 -0.19 12.52 -8.76
C LEU A 489 -0.23 14.01 -9.10
N PHE A 490 0.81 14.78 -8.75
CA PHE A 490 0.70 16.24 -8.72
C PHE A 490 1.81 16.98 -9.48
N ASP A 491 2.92 16.35 -9.86
CA ASP A 491 3.91 17.03 -10.69
C ASP A 491 3.35 17.31 -12.09
N VAL A 492 3.78 18.41 -12.67
CA VAL A 492 3.34 18.82 -14.01
C VAL A 492 3.79 17.77 -15.03
N GLY A 493 2.82 17.22 -15.76
CA GLY A 493 3.07 16.17 -16.75
C GLY A 493 3.23 14.76 -16.15
N ALA A 494 3.02 14.59 -14.84
CA ALA A 494 3.00 13.27 -14.23
C ALA A 494 1.84 12.41 -14.75
N GLU A 495 2.06 11.11 -14.83
CA GLU A 495 1.16 10.16 -15.50
C GLU A 495 -0.24 10.09 -14.90
N ALA A 496 -0.38 10.34 -13.59
CA ALA A 496 -1.65 10.32 -12.89
C ALA A 496 -2.14 11.72 -12.46
N ASN A 497 -1.52 12.80 -12.97
CA ASN A 497 -2.01 14.16 -12.77
C ASN A 497 -3.21 14.47 -13.69
N TYR A 498 -4.25 13.63 -13.61
CA TYR A 498 -5.46 13.76 -14.43
C TYR A 498 -6.22 15.07 -14.19
N GLY A 499 -6.11 15.63 -12.98
CA GLY A 499 -6.72 16.90 -12.61
C GLY A 499 -6.04 18.14 -13.19
N HIS A 500 -4.92 17.98 -13.90
CA HIS A 500 -4.09 19.09 -14.43
C HIS A 500 -3.65 20.06 -13.35
N VAL A 501 -3.23 19.52 -12.19
CA VAL A 501 -2.72 20.31 -11.07
C VAL A 501 -1.44 21.03 -11.48
N GLN A 502 -1.40 22.33 -11.23
CA GLN A 502 -0.23 23.20 -11.45
C GLN A 502 -0.11 24.10 -10.21
N SER A 503 0.63 23.65 -9.21
CA SER A 503 0.81 24.37 -7.95
C SER A 503 2.27 24.32 -7.52
N GLU A 504 2.95 25.48 -7.60
CA GLU A 504 4.33 25.59 -7.13
C GLU A 504 4.47 25.21 -5.66
N GLU A 505 3.46 25.51 -4.83
CA GLU A 505 3.45 25.19 -3.40
C GLU A 505 3.42 23.67 -3.17
N ILE A 506 2.56 22.93 -3.89
CA ILE A 506 2.47 21.47 -3.78
C ILE A 506 3.74 20.84 -4.32
N THR A 507 4.22 21.26 -5.50
CA THR A 507 5.46 20.74 -6.10
C THR A 507 6.67 20.98 -5.19
N ALA A 508 6.80 22.17 -4.60
CA ALA A 508 7.89 22.45 -3.65
C ALA A 508 7.79 21.60 -2.37
N ALA A 509 6.57 21.39 -1.85
CA ALA A 509 6.36 20.55 -0.68
C ALA A 509 6.67 19.07 -0.96
N ILE A 510 6.30 18.54 -2.13
CA ILE A 510 6.66 17.17 -2.56
C ILE A 510 8.19 17.07 -2.69
N ALA A 511 8.84 18.05 -3.32
CA ALA A 511 10.29 18.05 -3.46
C ALA A 511 10.99 18.05 -2.09
N ALA A 512 10.45 18.78 -1.10
CA ALA A 512 10.95 18.77 0.27
C ALA A 512 10.80 17.39 0.95
N CYS A 513 9.65 16.70 0.74
CA CYS A 513 9.47 15.34 1.23
C CYS A 513 10.48 14.38 0.61
N ASN A 514 10.65 14.45 -0.71
CA ASN A 514 11.59 13.57 -1.44
C ASN A 514 13.05 13.83 -1.05
N ALA A 515 13.40 15.06 -0.63
CA ALA A 515 14.75 15.43 -0.20
C ALA A 515 15.02 15.17 1.30
N SER A 516 14.03 14.69 2.05
CA SER A 516 14.20 14.35 3.47
C SER A 516 15.10 13.13 3.62
N VAL A 517 16.01 13.15 4.59
CA VAL A 517 16.95 12.05 4.89
C VAL A 517 16.70 11.48 6.27
N THR A 518 16.27 12.33 7.21
CA THR A 518 15.96 11.95 8.59
C THR A 518 14.46 11.90 8.83
N GLN A 519 14.04 11.14 9.84
CA GLN A 519 12.64 11.06 10.23
C GLN A 519 12.08 12.43 10.66
N GLU A 520 12.88 13.27 11.30
CA GLU A 520 12.48 14.61 11.70
C GLU A 520 12.25 15.51 10.47
N GLU A 521 13.10 15.41 9.45
CA GLU A 521 12.91 16.11 8.16
C GLU A 521 11.63 15.62 7.48
N GLU A 522 11.37 14.30 7.46
CA GLU A 522 10.14 13.72 6.90
C GLU A 522 8.89 14.25 7.62
N ILE A 523 8.83 14.20 8.94
CA ILE A 523 7.68 14.72 9.71
C ILE A 523 7.42 16.20 9.36
N ALA A 524 8.46 17.02 9.30
CA ALA A 524 8.32 18.43 9.01
C ALA A 524 7.85 18.71 7.57
N SER A 525 8.44 18.02 6.59
CA SER A 525 8.11 18.19 5.18
C SER A 525 6.71 17.64 4.85
N TYR A 526 6.34 16.47 5.39
CA TYR A 526 4.98 15.94 5.23
C TYR A 526 3.91 16.79 5.92
N ALA A 527 4.21 17.45 7.04
CA ALA A 527 3.29 18.42 7.64
C ALA A 527 3.04 19.62 6.70
N ALA A 528 4.08 20.14 6.05
CA ALA A 528 3.95 21.21 5.05
C ALA A 528 3.16 20.75 3.81
N LEU A 529 3.43 19.53 3.32
CA LEU A 529 2.71 18.95 2.19
C LEU A 529 1.22 18.75 2.51
N GLN A 530 0.88 18.18 3.66
CA GLN A 530 -0.50 18.00 4.09
C GLN A 530 -1.25 19.33 4.22
N LYS A 531 -0.57 20.37 4.72
CA LYS A 531 -1.11 21.72 4.74
C LYS A 531 -1.45 22.20 3.32
N ALA A 532 -0.50 22.15 2.40
CA ALA A 532 -0.68 22.59 1.02
C ALA A 532 -1.83 21.82 0.33
N LEU A 533 -1.88 20.51 0.49
CA LEU A 533 -2.95 19.67 -0.05
C LEU A 533 -4.33 20.02 0.52
N THR A 534 -4.42 20.31 1.82
CA THR A 534 -5.67 20.69 2.49
C THR A 534 -6.14 22.09 2.06
N GLU A 535 -5.22 23.02 1.89
CA GLU A 535 -5.53 24.39 1.48
C GLU A 535 -5.86 24.50 -0.01
N ARG A 536 -5.23 23.70 -0.88
CA ARG A 536 -5.40 23.76 -2.34
C ARG A 536 -6.43 22.76 -2.89
N VAL A 537 -6.71 21.68 -2.17
CA VAL A 537 -7.65 20.60 -2.53
C VAL A 537 -7.47 20.18 -4.00
N PRO A 538 -6.30 19.67 -4.38
CA PRO A 538 -6.06 19.20 -5.76
C PRO A 538 -6.85 17.93 -6.08
N GLN A 539 -7.20 17.17 -5.04
CA GLN A 539 -8.08 16.00 -5.07
C GLN A 539 -9.01 16.04 -3.85
N ILE A 540 -10.18 15.45 -3.97
CA ILE A 540 -11.14 15.31 -2.87
C ILE A 540 -11.02 13.87 -2.36
N GLY A 541 -10.18 13.66 -1.37
CA GLY A 541 -9.98 12.34 -0.77
C GLY A 541 -11.23 11.81 -0.11
N LEU A 542 -11.41 10.49 -0.19
CA LEU A 542 -12.54 9.81 0.41
C LEU A 542 -12.09 8.84 1.52
N TYR A 543 -11.31 7.83 1.17
CA TYR A 543 -10.85 6.81 2.13
C TYR A 543 -9.71 5.95 1.56
N PHE A 544 -9.01 5.26 2.45
CA PHE A 544 -8.24 4.06 2.14
C PHE A 544 -9.13 2.83 2.37
N LYS A 545 -9.15 1.91 1.42
CA LYS A 545 -9.90 0.64 1.56
C LYS A 545 -9.27 -0.28 2.59
N MET A 546 -10.09 -1.14 3.17
CA MET A 546 -9.63 -2.24 4.02
C MET A 546 -9.95 -3.59 3.36
N ASN A 547 -9.06 -4.55 3.56
CA ASN A 547 -9.31 -5.96 3.34
C ASN A 547 -9.48 -6.66 4.70
N SER A 548 -9.99 -7.88 4.68
CA SER A 548 -10.19 -8.69 5.88
C SER A 548 -9.38 -9.97 5.84
N ILE A 549 -8.89 -10.38 6.98
CA ILE A 549 -8.46 -11.75 7.27
C ILE A 549 -9.66 -12.48 7.86
N ILE A 550 -10.01 -13.63 7.30
CA ILE A 550 -10.94 -14.60 7.89
C ILE A 550 -10.09 -15.79 8.29
N CYS A 551 -10.07 -16.15 9.56
CA CYS A 551 -9.24 -17.25 10.02
C CYS A 551 -9.86 -17.98 11.22
N ASP A 552 -9.36 -19.21 11.46
CA ASP A 552 -9.74 -20.00 12.62
C ASP A 552 -9.48 -19.22 13.91
N GLU A 553 -10.43 -19.28 14.85
CA GLU A 553 -10.33 -18.54 16.12
C GLU A 553 -9.20 -19.09 17.03
N THR A 554 -8.72 -20.30 16.78
CA THR A 554 -7.57 -20.86 17.51
C THR A 554 -6.24 -20.20 17.15
N ILE A 555 -6.13 -19.52 16.00
CA ILE A 555 -4.93 -18.78 15.61
C ILE A 555 -4.85 -17.50 16.43
N LYS A 556 -3.75 -17.35 17.17
CA LYS A 556 -3.52 -16.21 18.07
C LYS A 556 -2.32 -15.37 17.64
N GLU A 557 -2.24 -14.16 18.18
CA GLU A 557 -1.15 -13.19 18.01
C GLU A 557 -0.99 -12.66 16.58
N ILE A 558 -2.06 -12.69 15.75
CA ILE A 558 -2.07 -11.99 14.46
C ILE A 558 -2.04 -10.48 14.76
N LYS A 559 -0.92 -9.82 14.47
CA LYS A 559 -0.70 -8.39 14.71
C LYS A 559 -0.23 -7.71 13.43
N ASP A 560 -0.63 -6.45 13.27
CA ASP A 560 -0.15 -5.53 12.25
C ASP A 560 -0.12 -6.10 10.80
N PRO A 561 -1.19 -6.82 10.36
CA PRO A 561 -1.26 -7.29 9.00
C PRO A 561 -1.32 -6.09 8.04
N ARG A 562 -0.59 -6.18 6.94
CA ARG A 562 -0.54 -5.17 5.90
C ARG A 562 -0.74 -5.81 4.53
N GLN A 563 -1.14 -5.02 3.57
CA GLN A 563 -1.20 -5.51 2.19
C GLN A 563 0.18 -6.02 1.74
N ASN A 564 0.20 -7.20 1.16
CA ASN A 564 1.39 -7.94 0.73
C ASN A 564 2.34 -8.39 1.86
N GLU A 565 1.95 -8.23 3.13
CA GLU A 565 2.71 -8.65 4.32
C GLU A 565 1.77 -9.06 5.46
N VAL A 566 0.74 -9.85 5.17
CA VAL A 566 -0.23 -10.28 6.19
C VAL A 566 0.40 -11.19 7.25
N PHE A 567 1.55 -11.80 6.95
CA PHE A 567 2.32 -12.66 7.84
C PHE A 567 3.48 -11.93 8.54
N ALA A 568 3.47 -10.59 8.62
CA ALA A 568 4.59 -9.78 9.11
C ALA A 568 5.17 -10.24 10.46
N ASN A 569 4.35 -10.73 11.38
CA ASN A 569 4.77 -11.24 12.68
C ASN A 569 4.50 -12.74 12.88
N ILE A 570 4.55 -13.54 11.81
CA ILE A 570 4.24 -14.99 11.85
C ILE A 570 5.07 -15.77 12.89
N GLY A 571 6.25 -15.29 13.25
CA GLY A 571 7.08 -15.88 14.30
C GLY A 571 6.42 -15.94 15.68
N ASP A 572 5.46 -15.05 15.95
CA ASP A 572 4.72 -14.97 17.20
C ASP A 572 3.37 -15.72 17.15
N TRP A 573 2.91 -16.09 15.96
CA TRP A 573 1.63 -16.77 15.82
C TRP A 573 1.68 -18.18 16.40
N TYR A 574 0.61 -18.60 17.09
CA TYR A 574 0.44 -19.97 17.55
C TYR A 574 -0.99 -20.44 17.40
N ILE A 575 -1.18 -21.73 17.31
CA ILE A 575 -2.49 -22.38 17.28
C ILE A 575 -2.81 -22.84 18.69
N TYR A 576 -3.89 -22.31 19.27
CA TYR A 576 -4.33 -22.64 20.62
C TYR A 576 -5.26 -23.86 20.58
N ASN A 577 -4.79 -25.00 21.07
CA ASN A 577 -5.59 -26.19 21.23
C ASN A 577 -6.21 -26.20 22.64
N GLN A 578 -7.54 -26.15 22.73
CA GLN A 578 -8.24 -26.43 23.97
C GLN A 578 -8.23 -27.95 24.17
N TYR A 579 -7.43 -28.45 25.08
CA TYR A 579 -7.51 -29.83 25.56
C TYR A 579 -8.44 -29.88 26.76
#